data_cbce4b13823a649d2bfaa133c1c4dc4e
#
_entry.id   cbce4b13823a649d2bfaa133c1c4dc4e
#
_cell.length_a   1.000
_cell.length_b   1.000
_cell.length_c   1.000
_cell.angle_alpha   90.00
_cell.angle_beta   90.00
_cell.angle_gamma   90.00
#
_symmetry.space_group_name_H-M   'P 1'
#
loop_
_entity.id
_entity.type
_entity.pdbx_description
1 polymer ?
#
loop_
_entity_poly.entity_id
_entity_poly.type
_entity_poly.pdbx_seq_one_letter_code
_entity_poly.pdbx_strand_id
1 'polypeptide(L)'
;RNATGLYFKVVDSDDWVDLDAYRKILDKLREISGGDRVLDMFIANYVYEKEGVKHKKVMRCSNLPKDRIFTWKEAGHFHKGQYILMHSVIYRTKLLVECGLELPKHTFYVDNIYVYKPLPSVRTLYYMDVDFYRYFIGRDDQSVNERVMISRIDQQIRVNKIMVDAFDLWKIPNRKLRHYMFNYLEIITVISTIMLIRSGTEENLEKKRELWRYIKEKDLRLFHHLRAGILGNTMNLPGKGGRKISVAAYKLSQKVVGFN
;
A
#
# COMPACT_ATOMS: atom_id res chain seq x y z
N ARG A 1 6.03 7.18 -18.25
CA ARG A 1 6.94 8.02 -19.09
C ARG A 1 6.19 8.78 -20.18
N ASN A 2 5.07 8.26 -20.69
CA ASN A 2 4.31 8.85 -21.81
C ASN A 2 3.17 9.79 -21.38
N ALA A 3 2.93 9.94 -20.08
CA ALA A 3 1.88 10.81 -19.58
C ALA A 3 2.31 12.27 -19.68
N THR A 4 1.46 13.10 -20.31
CA THR A 4 1.68 14.54 -20.52
C THR A 4 0.81 15.43 -19.64
N GLY A 5 -0.21 14.86 -18.96
CA GLY A 5 -1.07 15.58 -18.03
C GLY A 5 -0.33 16.03 -16.77
N LEU A 6 -0.80 17.10 -16.13
CA LEU A 6 -0.23 17.62 -14.88
C LEU A 6 -0.31 16.62 -13.74
N TYR A 7 -1.38 15.85 -13.69
CA TYR A 7 -1.63 14.82 -12.69
C TYR A 7 -1.85 13.47 -13.35
N PHE A 8 -1.45 12.42 -12.63
CA PHE A 8 -1.51 11.03 -13.09
C PHE A 8 -2.30 10.18 -12.11
N LYS A 9 -3.24 9.41 -12.63
CA LYS A 9 -4.05 8.44 -11.89
C LYS A 9 -4.02 7.09 -12.60
N VAL A 10 -3.80 6.03 -11.85
CA VAL A 10 -3.99 4.65 -12.33
C VAL A 10 -5.44 4.22 -12.06
N VAL A 11 -6.08 3.65 -13.06
CA VAL A 11 -7.38 2.97 -12.93
C VAL A 11 -7.22 1.59 -13.55
N ASP A 12 -7.52 0.53 -12.78
CA ASP A 12 -7.46 -0.82 -13.26
C ASP A 12 -8.60 -1.09 -14.26
N SER A 13 -8.40 -2.02 -15.18
CA SER A 13 -9.33 -2.28 -16.29
C SER A 13 -10.68 -2.85 -15.86
N ASP A 14 -10.76 -3.40 -14.66
CA ASP A 14 -11.97 -3.96 -14.04
C ASP A 14 -12.62 -3.02 -13.01
N ASP A 15 -12.06 -1.85 -12.82
CA ASP A 15 -12.53 -0.81 -11.91
C ASP A 15 -13.08 0.41 -12.66
N TRP A 16 -13.71 1.32 -11.93
CA TRP A 16 -14.20 2.59 -12.48
C TRP A 16 -14.14 3.73 -11.47
N VAL A 17 -14.47 4.91 -11.91
CA VAL A 17 -14.56 6.11 -11.08
C VAL A 17 -15.96 6.68 -11.06
N ASP A 18 -16.36 7.25 -9.94
CA ASP A 18 -17.60 8.02 -9.82
C ASP A 18 -17.45 9.34 -10.56
N LEU A 19 -18.36 9.62 -11.51
CA LEU A 19 -18.24 10.79 -12.40
C LEU A 19 -18.43 12.11 -11.67
N ASP A 20 -19.31 12.18 -10.66
CA ASP A 20 -19.52 13.42 -9.91
C ASP A 20 -18.36 13.71 -8.96
N ALA A 21 -17.81 12.69 -8.32
CA ALA A 21 -16.57 12.80 -7.56
C ALA A 21 -15.40 13.20 -8.48
N TYR A 22 -15.33 12.63 -9.69
CA TYR A 22 -14.30 12.98 -10.68
C TYR A 22 -14.35 14.46 -11.09
N ARG A 23 -15.56 15.00 -11.39
CA ARG A 23 -15.74 16.42 -11.72
C ARG A 23 -15.25 17.31 -10.56
N LYS A 24 -15.68 17.03 -9.33
CA LYS A 24 -15.24 17.75 -8.12
C LYS A 24 -13.72 17.76 -7.96
N ILE A 25 -13.08 16.61 -8.20
CA ILE A 25 -11.61 16.47 -8.13
C ILE A 25 -10.95 17.30 -9.22
N LEU A 26 -11.43 17.24 -10.47
CA LEU A 26 -10.88 18.04 -11.57
C LEU A 26 -10.99 19.54 -11.32
N ASP A 27 -12.14 20.00 -10.82
CA ASP A 27 -12.35 21.42 -10.51
C ASP A 27 -11.40 21.88 -9.39
N LYS A 28 -11.22 21.05 -8.35
CA LYS A 28 -10.27 21.35 -7.27
C LYS A 28 -8.81 21.33 -7.76
N LEU A 29 -8.43 20.39 -8.62
CA LEU A 29 -7.09 20.33 -9.19
C LEU A 29 -6.82 21.55 -10.09
N ARG A 30 -7.81 22.02 -10.86
CA ARG A 30 -7.70 23.26 -11.65
C ARG A 30 -7.51 24.49 -10.75
N GLU A 31 -8.32 24.61 -9.70
CA GLU A 31 -8.20 25.70 -8.71
C GLU A 31 -6.79 25.73 -8.09
N ILE A 32 -6.30 24.58 -7.62
CA ILE A 32 -4.97 24.48 -6.99
C ILE A 32 -3.85 24.78 -8.02
N SER A 33 -3.99 24.30 -9.26
CA SER A 33 -2.99 24.52 -10.31
C SER A 33 -2.92 25.96 -10.81
N GLY A 34 -3.99 26.75 -10.64
CA GLY A 34 -4.02 28.18 -10.91
C GLY A 34 -3.44 29.05 -9.79
N GLY A 35 -3.11 28.48 -8.65
CA GLY A 35 -2.53 29.17 -7.50
C GLY A 35 -1.01 29.02 -7.41
N ASP A 36 -0.43 29.64 -6.38
CA ASP A 36 1.04 29.67 -6.15
C ASP A 36 1.62 28.39 -5.56
N ARG A 37 0.77 27.45 -5.14
CA ARG A 37 1.20 26.22 -4.48
C ARG A 37 1.15 25.02 -5.39
N VAL A 38 2.26 24.30 -5.48
CA VAL A 38 2.32 23.01 -6.18
C VAL A 38 1.76 21.91 -5.28
N LEU A 39 0.82 21.12 -5.79
CA LEU A 39 0.31 19.93 -5.13
C LEU A 39 1.02 18.68 -5.67
N ASP A 40 1.63 17.89 -4.78
CA ASP A 40 2.34 16.67 -5.14
C ASP A 40 1.44 15.44 -5.15
N MET A 41 0.54 15.32 -4.15
CA MET A 41 -0.30 14.15 -3.95
C MET A 41 -1.71 14.56 -3.55
N PHE A 42 -2.69 14.20 -4.36
CA PHE A 42 -4.10 14.31 -4.04
C PHE A 42 -4.63 12.94 -3.58
N ILE A 43 -5.45 12.93 -2.54
CA ILE A 43 -6.02 11.72 -1.94
C ILE A 43 -7.54 11.84 -1.95
N ALA A 44 -8.24 10.79 -2.38
CA ALA A 44 -9.68 10.63 -2.29
C ALA A 44 -10.04 9.25 -1.75
N ASN A 45 -11.30 9.04 -1.37
CA ASN A 45 -11.75 7.75 -0.91
C ASN A 45 -11.87 6.75 -2.06
N TYR A 46 -11.82 5.47 -1.70
CA TYR A 46 -12.28 4.40 -2.59
C TYR A 46 -13.34 3.54 -1.90
N VAL A 47 -14.16 2.89 -2.70
CA VAL A 47 -15.30 2.11 -2.27
C VAL A 47 -15.14 0.68 -2.77
N TYR A 48 -15.26 -0.29 -1.88
CA TYR A 48 -15.36 -1.68 -2.28
C TYR A 48 -16.72 -1.94 -2.92
N GLU A 49 -16.69 -2.33 -4.19
CA GLU A 49 -17.86 -2.76 -4.95
C GLU A 49 -17.88 -4.28 -5.01
N LYS A 50 -18.87 -4.89 -4.34
CA LYS A 50 -19.04 -6.34 -4.36
C LYS A 50 -20.45 -6.67 -4.84
N GLU A 51 -20.55 -7.58 -5.81
CA GLU A 51 -21.83 -8.02 -6.36
C GLU A 51 -22.74 -8.59 -5.26
N GLY A 52 -24.03 -8.23 -5.28
CA GLY A 52 -25.02 -8.71 -4.31
C GLY A 52 -24.95 -8.11 -2.91
N VAL A 53 -23.99 -7.21 -2.62
CA VAL A 53 -23.87 -6.57 -1.29
C VAL A 53 -24.52 -5.19 -1.28
N LYS A 54 -25.56 -5.01 -0.41
CA LYS A 54 -26.28 -3.74 -0.29
C LYS A 54 -25.47 -2.62 0.38
N HIS A 55 -24.60 -2.94 1.33
CA HIS A 55 -23.81 -1.96 2.08
C HIS A 55 -22.37 -1.97 1.59
N LYS A 56 -22.00 -0.93 0.86
CA LYS A 56 -20.65 -0.74 0.34
C LYS A 56 -19.72 -0.23 1.45
N LYS A 57 -18.51 -0.79 1.52
CA LYS A 57 -17.50 -0.34 2.47
C LYS A 57 -16.67 0.78 1.84
N VAL A 58 -16.74 1.97 2.43
CA VAL A 58 -15.93 3.13 2.01
C VAL A 58 -14.65 3.19 2.82
N MET A 59 -13.53 3.30 2.13
CA MET A 59 -12.21 3.45 2.75
C MET A 59 -11.81 4.92 2.74
N ARG A 60 -11.82 5.53 3.94
CA ARG A 60 -11.57 6.95 4.19
C ARG A 60 -10.23 7.16 4.88
N CYS A 61 -9.56 8.25 4.54
CA CYS A 61 -8.37 8.72 5.25
C CYS A 61 -8.74 9.75 6.32
N SER A 62 -9.61 9.39 7.27
CA SER A 62 -10.15 10.29 8.30
C SER A 62 -9.10 10.91 9.23
N ASN A 63 -7.89 10.36 9.23
CA ASN A 63 -6.73 10.88 9.96
C ASN A 63 -5.96 11.97 9.20
N LEU A 64 -6.39 12.34 7.99
CA LEU A 64 -5.79 13.41 7.21
C LEU A 64 -6.61 14.70 7.30
N PRO A 65 -5.96 15.88 7.27
CA PRO A 65 -6.64 17.17 7.13
C PRO A 65 -7.45 17.21 5.83
N LYS A 66 -8.73 17.65 5.93
CA LYS A 66 -9.65 17.73 4.79
C LYS A 66 -9.60 19.09 4.13
N ASP A 67 -9.83 19.12 2.82
CA ASP A 67 -10.14 20.26 1.98
C ASP A 67 -9.15 21.43 2.09
N ARG A 68 -7.89 21.12 2.39
CA ARG A 68 -6.78 22.07 2.37
C ARG A 68 -5.46 21.40 2.00
N ILE A 69 -4.51 22.16 1.52
CA ILE A 69 -3.14 21.70 1.32
C ILE A 69 -2.47 21.56 2.69
N PHE A 70 -1.82 20.42 2.91
CA PHE A 70 -1.08 20.10 4.14
C PHE A 70 0.21 19.35 3.84
N THR A 71 1.01 19.12 4.86
CA THR A 71 2.28 18.38 4.80
C THR A 71 2.22 17.13 5.68
N TRP A 72 3.19 16.23 5.54
CA TRP A 72 3.30 15.07 6.43
C TRP A 72 3.41 15.42 7.90
N LYS A 73 3.84 16.64 8.26
CA LYS A 73 3.87 17.09 9.66
C LYS A 73 2.47 17.22 10.27
N GLU A 74 1.50 17.51 9.45
CA GLU A 74 0.10 17.74 9.84
C GLU A 74 -0.77 16.48 9.75
N ALA A 75 -0.31 15.47 9.01
CA ALA A 75 -1.01 14.18 8.92
C ALA A 75 -1.21 13.57 10.32
N GLY A 76 -2.39 12.99 10.56
CA GLY A 76 -2.68 12.23 11.77
C GLY A 76 -1.96 10.89 11.81
N HIS A 77 -2.19 10.14 12.88
CA HIS A 77 -1.60 8.83 13.05
C HIS A 77 -2.29 7.80 12.15
N PHE A 78 -1.49 7.00 11.44
CA PHE A 78 -1.97 5.82 10.74
C PHE A 78 -1.83 4.61 11.68
N HIS A 79 -2.96 3.98 12.00
CA HIS A 79 -2.95 2.76 12.80
C HIS A 79 -2.34 1.59 12.02
N LYS A 80 -1.89 0.56 12.74
CA LYS A 80 -1.42 -0.68 12.09
C LYS A 80 -2.51 -1.28 11.22
N GLY A 81 -2.16 -1.59 9.97
CA GLY A 81 -3.12 -2.06 8.96
C GLY A 81 -3.76 -0.96 8.11
N GLN A 82 -3.59 0.33 8.47
CA GLN A 82 -4.02 1.44 7.64
C GLN A 82 -2.89 1.93 6.75
N TYR A 83 -3.10 1.88 5.46
CA TYR A 83 -2.21 2.45 4.46
C TYR A 83 -2.97 2.92 3.24
N ILE A 84 -2.42 3.90 2.55
CA ILE A 84 -3.01 4.50 1.36
C ILE A 84 -2.75 3.56 0.19
N LEU A 85 -3.80 3.14 -0.48
CA LEU A 85 -3.72 2.30 -1.68
C LEU A 85 -3.65 3.16 -2.95
N MET A 86 -3.21 2.56 -4.05
CA MET A 86 -3.20 3.13 -5.39
C MET A 86 -4.57 3.73 -5.77
N HIS A 87 -5.65 3.08 -5.33
CA HIS A 87 -7.02 3.49 -5.58
C HIS A 87 -7.33 4.91 -5.08
N SER A 88 -6.70 5.32 -3.97
CA SER A 88 -6.90 6.65 -3.37
C SER A 88 -6.03 7.77 -3.96
N VAL A 89 -4.97 7.44 -4.69
CA VAL A 89 -3.89 8.40 -4.98
C VAL A 89 -3.97 8.96 -6.39
N ILE A 90 -3.77 10.27 -6.52
CA ILE A 90 -3.48 10.98 -7.76
C ILE A 90 -2.16 11.75 -7.52
N TYR A 91 -1.15 11.50 -8.31
CA TYR A 91 0.15 12.15 -8.18
C TYR A 91 0.37 13.23 -9.23
N ARG A 92 1.15 14.25 -8.91
CA ARG A 92 1.73 15.13 -9.90
C ARG A 92 2.66 14.34 -10.81
N THR A 93 2.41 14.37 -12.11
CA THR A 93 3.15 13.55 -13.10
C THR A 93 4.66 13.80 -13.03
N LYS A 94 5.06 15.07 -12.93
CA LYS A 94 6.46 15.47 -12.83
C LYS A 94 7.16 14.85 -11.61
N LEU A 95 6.47 14.75 -10.47
CA LEU A 95 7.00 14.10 -9.25
C LEU A 95 7.33 12.62 -9.47
N LEU A 96 6.46 11.89 -10.18
CA LEU A 96 6.70 10.47 -10.49
C LEU A 96 7.95 10.26 -11.36
N VAL A 97 8.20 11.20 -12.29
CA VAL A 97 9.40 11.18 -13.13
C VAL A 97 10.63 11.54 -12.29
N GLU A 98 10.56 12.62 -11.52
CA GLU A 98 11.67 13.16 -10.70
C GLU A 98 12.11 12.19 -9.59
N CYS A 99 11.19 11.44 -8.98
CA CYS A 99 11.54 10.43 -7.98
C CYS A 99 12.08 9.13 -8.58
N GLY A 100 12.21 9.05 -9.90
CA GLY A 100 12.70 7.87 -10.61
C GLY A 100 11.79 6.65 -10.40
N LEU A 101 10.48 6.84 -10.43
CA LEU A 101 9.55 5.71 -10.30
C LEU A 101 9.68 4.79 -11.51
N GLU A 102 10.08 3.56 -11.25
CA GLU A 102 10.09 2.46 -12.21
C GLU A 102 9.35 1.26 -11.62
N LEU A 103 8.43 0.71 -12.41
CA LEU A 103 7.67 -0.47 -12.03
C LEU A 103 8.21 -1.67 -12.82
N PRO A 104 8.48 -2.81 -12.19
CA PRO A 104 8.93 -4.00 -12.88
C PRO A 104 7.84 -4.50 -13.83
N LYS A 105 8.23 -4.85 -15.06
CA LYS A 105 7.33 -5.41 -16.08
C LYS A 105 6.84 -6.80 -15.65
N HIS A 106 5.64 -7.15 -16.08
CA HIS A 106 5.03 -8.48 -15.86
C HIS A 106 5.05 -8.90 -14.38
N THR A 107 4.77 -7.96 -13.48
CA THR A 107 4.81 -8.18 -12.03
C THR A 107 3.52 -7.65 -11.41
N PHE A 108 2.81 -8.52 -10.67
CA PHE A 108 1.67 -8.12 -9.86
C PHE A 108 2.13 -7.39 -8.59
N TYR A 109 1.21 -6.69 -7.92
CA TYR A 109 1.45 -5.96 -6.66
C TYR A 109 2.38 -4.75 -6.77
N VAL A 110 2.65 -4.30 -8.00
CA VAL A 110 3.46 -3.09 -8.27
C VAL A 110 2.78 -1.80 -7.82
N ASP A 111 1.49 -1.84 -7.57
CA ASP A 111 0.69 -0.80 -6.92
C ASP A 111 1.31 -0.36 -5.58
N ASN A 112 1.89 -1.28 -4.82
CA ASN A 112 2.61 -0.98 -3.60
C ASN A 112 3.88 -0.15 -3.85
N ILE A 113 4.62 -0.44 -4.91
CA ILE A 113 5.79 0.37 -5.31
C ILE A 113 5.34 1.74 -5.80
N TYR A 114 4.25 1.80 -6.60
CA TYR A 114 3.66 3.03 -7.12
C TYR A 114 3.28 4.01 -6.01
N VAL A 115 2.72 3.52 -4.91
CA VAL A 115 2.39 4.37 -3.76
C VAL A 115 3.63 4.69 -2.91
N TYR A 116 4.45 3.68 -2.62
CA TYR A 116 5.52 3.77 -1.62
C TYR A 116 6.71 4.61 -2.07
N LYS A 117 7.17 4.40 -3.32
CA LYS A 117 8.41 5.01 -3.80
C LYS A 117 8.36 6.54 -3.93
N PRO A 118 7.24 7.19 -4.32
CA PRO A 118 7.18 8.65 -4.40
C PRO A 118 7.10 9.36 -3.04
N LEU A 119 6.69 8.67 -1.95
CA LEU A 119 6.37 9.29 -0.66
C LEU A 119 7.43 10.25 -0.09
N PRO A 120 8.75 9.95 -0.12
CA PRO A 120 9.75 10.88 0.38
C PRO A 120 9.86 12.17 -0.42
N SER A 121 9.44 12.16 -1.68
CA SER A 121 9.42 13.32 -2.57
C SER A 121 8.15 14.17 -2.42
N VAL A 122 7.10 13.64 -1.81
CA VAL A 122 5.83 14.34 -1.58
C VAL A 122 5.98 15.37 -0.47
N ARG A 123 5.89 16.65 -0.81
CA ARG A 123 5.96 17.79 0.12
C ARG A 123 4.57 18.30 0.49
N THR A 124 3.64 18.29 -0.45
CA THR A 124 2.30 18.82 -0.32
C THR A 124 1.25 17.77 -0.65
N LEU A 125 0.27 17.66 0.25
CA LEU A 125 -0.84 16.71 0.16
C LEU A 125 -2.16 17.49 0.20
N TYR A 126 -3.19 16.91 -0.42
CA TYR A 126 -4.58 17.36 -0.31
C TYR A 126 -5.47 16.13 -0.13
N TYR A 127 -6.38 16.14 0.81
CA TYR A 127 -7.38 15.10 0.97
C TYR A 127 -8.78 15.67 0.77
N MET A 128 -9.52 15.10 -0.17
CA MET A 128 -10.93 15.39 -0.40
C MET A 128 -11.76 14.16 0.02
N ASP A 129 -12.72 14.37 0.92
CA ASP A 129 -13.58 13.29 1.41
C ASP A 129 -14.72 13.03 0.40
N VAL A 130 -14.36 12.50 -0.76
CA VAL A 130 -15.29 12.08 -1.81
C VAL A 130 -15.05 10.64 -2.20
N ASP A 131 -16.13 9.90 -2.45
CA ASP A 131 -16.12 8.47 -2.75
C ASP A 131 -15.86 8.26 -4.25
N PHE A 132 -14.58 8.39 -4.64
CA PHE A 132 -14.15 8.54 -6.02
C PHE A 132 -13.93 7.22 -6.76
N TYR A 133 -13.05 6.37 -6.25
CA TYR A 133 -12.65 5.14 -6.93
C TYR A 133 -13.55 3.98 -6.54
N ARG A 134 -14.03 3.23 -7.52
CA ARG A 134 -14.90 2.06 -7.35
C ARG A 134 -14.08 0.80 -7.60
N TYR A 135 -13.65 0.16 -6.51
CA TYR A 135 -12.83 -1.03 -6.54
C TYR A 135 -13.71 -2.28 -6.54
N PHE A 136 -13.77 -2.96 -7.69
CA PHE A 136 -14.56 -4.17 -7.83
C PHE A 136 -13.86 -5.36 -7.19
N ILE A 137 -14.53 -6.03 -6.25
CA ILE A 137 -13.99 -7.17 -5.51
C ILE A 137 -14.95 -8.35 -5.50
N GLY A 138 -14.40 -9.55 -5.27
CA GLY A 138 -15.19 -10.78 -5.04
C GLY A 138 -15.13 -11.80 -6.17
N ARG A 139 -14.33 -11.57 -7.22
CA ARG A 139 -14.06 -12.60 -8.22
C ARG A 139 -12.96 -13.55 -7.75
N ASP A 140 -13.06 -14.82 -8.14
CA ASP A 140 -12.09 -15.86 -7.76
C ASP A 140 -10.70 -15.69 -8.40
N ASP A 141 -10.63 -15.01 -9.54
CA ASP A 141 -9.41 -14.77 -10.33
C ASP A 141 -8.64 -13.52 -9.93
N GLN A 142 -9.15 -12.73 -8.99
CA GLN A 142 -8.53 -11.48 -8.57
C GLN A 142 -7.16 -11.69 -7.92
N SER A 143 -6.27 -10.72 -8.16
CA SER A 143 -4.90 -10.73 -7.65
C SER A 143 -4.80 -10.82 -6.12
N VAL A 144 -5.81 -10.34 -5.41
CA VAL A 144 -5.92 -10.38 -3.93
C VAL A 144 -6.50 -11.69 -3.39
N ASN A 145 -6.98 -12.59 -4.25
CA ASN A 145 -7.41 -13.92 -3.83
C ASN A 145 -6.20 -14.72 -3.30
N GLU A 146 -6.34 -15.37 -2.15
CA GLU A 146 -5.25 -16.06 -1.46
C GLU A 146 -4.57 -17.13 -2.35
N ARG A 147 -5.35 -17.93 -3.11
CA ARG A 147 -4.78 -18.95 -4.01
C ARG A 147 -3.95 -18.30 -5.13
N VAL A 148 -4.45 -17.19 -5.68
CA VAL A 148 -3.76 -16.42 -6.71
C VAL A 148 -2.49 -15.78 -6.13
N MET A 149 -2.55 -15.23 -4.91
CA MET A 149 -1.38 -14.68 -4.22
C MET A 149 -0.30 -15.72 -3.99
N ILE A 150 -0.67 -16.92 -3.54
CA ILE A 150 0.28 -18.02 -3.33
C ILE A 150 0.90 -18.48 -4.67
N SER A 151 0.12 -18.59 -5.74
CA SER A 151 0.65 -18.96 -7.06
C SER A 151 1.62 -17.91 -7.65
N ARG A 152 1.51 -16.66 -7.23
CA ARG A 152 2.35 -15.52 -7.66
C ARG A 152 3.30 -15.02 -6.56
N ILE A 153 3.61 -15.89 -5.58
CA ILE A 153 4.36 -15.50 -4.40
C ILE A 153 5.75 -14.92 -4.70
N ASP A 154 6.40 -15.38 -5.76
CA ASP A 154 7.71 -14.87 -6.17
C ASP A 154 7.65 -13.41 -6.62
N GLN A 155 6.52 -12.99 -7.22
CA GLN A 155 6.30 -11.59 -7.58
C GLN A 155 6.06 -10.72 -6.34
N GLN A 156 5.30 -11.24 -5.37
CA GLN A 156 5.09 -10.58 -4.08
C GLN A 156 6.42 -10.39 -3.33
N ILE A 157 7.29 -11.41 -3.31
CA ILE A 157 8.64 -11.33 -2.71
C ILE A 157 9.49 -10.30 -3.46
N ARG A 158 9.44 -10.29 -4.79
CA ARG A 158 10.14 -9.30 -5.62
C ARG A 158 9.75 -7.88 -5.26
N VAL A 159 8.44 -7.60 -5.18
CA VAL A 159 7.92 -6.28 -4.78
C VAL A 159 8.37 -5.92 -3.37
N ASN A 160 8.27 -6.85 -2.41
CA ASN A 160 8.71 -6.62 -1.04
C ASN A 160 10.21 -6.26 -0.97
N LYS A 161 11.09 -6.99 -1.70
CA LYS A 161 12.53 -6.68 -1.78
C LYS A 161 12.78 -5.30 -2.38
N ILE A 162 12.08 -4.94 -3.47
CA ILE A 162 12.17 -3.60 -4.07
C ILE A 162 11.79 -2.50 -3.05
N MET A 163 10.77 -2.73 -2.24
CA MET A 163 10.37 -1.76 -1.20
C MET A 163 11.42 -1.67 -0.07
N VAL A 164 12.04 -2.79 0.32
CA VAL A 164 13.16 -2.82 1.29
C VAL A 164 14.36 -2.04 0.76
N ASP A 165 14.66 -2.18 -0.54
CA ASP A 165 15.80 -1.53 -1.17
C ASP A 165 15.59 -0.04 -1.48
N ALA A 166 14.32 0.39 -1.53
CA ALA A 166 13.97 1.72 -2.02
C ALA A 166 14.57 2.85 -1.17
N PHE A 167 14.67 2.66 0.15
CA PHE A 167 15.12 3.72 1.06
C PHE A 167 15.78 3.17 2.32
N ASP A 168 16.80 3.89 2.80
CA ASP A 168 17.17 3.88 4.21
C ASP A 168 16.14 4.69 5.01
N LEU A 169 15.16 4.00 5.61
CA LEU A 169 14.08 4.65 6.35
C LEU A 169 14.58 5.55 7.49
N TRP A 170 15.74 5.24 8.06
CA TRP A 170 16.31 6.01 9.16
C TRP A 170 16.78 7.39 8.73
N LYS A 171 17.06 7.59 7.43
CA LYS A 171 17.46 8.88 6.83
C LYS A 171 16.27 9.76 6.46
N ILE A 172 15.02 9.27 6.54
CA ILE A 172 13.84 10.08 6.29
C ILE A 172 13.64 11.06 7.46
N PRO A 173 13.78 12.39 7.24
CA PRO A 173 13.79 13.35 8.35
C PRO A 173 12.43 13.51 9.01
N ASN A 174 11.33 13.46 8.25
CA ASN A 174 9.99 13.58 8.79
C ASN A 174 9.60 12.30 9.55
N ARG A 175 9.47 12.41 10.89
CA ARG A 175 9.19 11.27 11.77
C ARG A 175 7.84 10.61 11.46
N LYS A 176 6.80 11.38 11.11
CA LYS A 176 5.46 10.82 10.82
C LYS A 176 5.49 10.06 9.49
N LEU A 177 6.12 10.61 8.45
CA LEU A 177 6.31 9.93 7.18
C LEU A 177 7.13 8.64 7.36
N ARG A 178 8.25 8.73 8.07
CA ARG A 178 9.10 7.56 8.35
C ARG A 178 8.31 6.45 9.05
N HIS A 179 7.52 6.78 10.06
CA HIS A 179 6.66 5.82 10.77
C HIS A 179 5.60 5.21 9.86
N TYR A 180 4.97 6.03 9.02
CA TYR A 180 4.00 5.57 8.03
C TYR A 180 4.63 4.59 7.03
N MET A 181 5.77 4.95 6.45
CA MET A 181 6.49 4.10 5.50
C MET A 181 6.97 2.80 6.13
N PHE A 182 7.41 2.85 7.39
CA PHE A 182 7.75 1.65 8.14
C PHE A 182 6.55 0.73 8.31
N ASN A 183 5.40 1.25 8.75
CA ASN A 183 4.17 0.47 8.91
C ASN A 183 3.70 -0.14 7.59
N TYR A 184 3.82 0.60 6.49
CA TYR A 184 3.49 0.08 5.16
C TYR A 184 4.39 -1.10 4.77
N LEU A 185 5.71 -0.94 4.92
CA LEU A 185 6.66 -2.01 4.64
C LEU A 185 6.43 -3.23 5.56
N GLU A 186 6.11 -3.02 6.85
CA GLU A 186 5.75 -4.09 7.79
C GLU A 186 4.55 -4.89 7.28
N ILE A 187 3.48 -4.23 6.82
CA ILE A 187 2.28 -4.89 6.28
C ILE A 187 2.64 -5.76 5.08
N ILE A 188 3.38 -5.22 4.10
CA ILE A 188 3.74 -5.98 2.90
C ILE A 188 4.66 -7.16 3.24
N THR A 189 5.58 -7.00 4.19
CA THR A 189 6.44 -8.08 4.66
C THR A 189 5.65 -9.17 5.39
N VAL A 190 4.65 -8.78 6.19
CA VAL A 190 3.75 -9.70 6.87
C VAL A 190 2.87 -10.46 5.88
N ILE A 191 2.30 -9.78 4.88
CA ILE A 191 1.52 -10.42 3.81
C ILE A 191 2.39 -11.45 3.06
N SER A 192 3.59 -11.08 2.63
CA SER A 192 4.53 -11.99 1.97
C SER A 192 4.82 -13.21 2.85
N THR A 193 5.08 -12.98 4.13
CA THR A 193 5.42 -14.04 5.09
C THR A 193 4.25 -15.00 5.34
N ILE A 194 3.03 -14.47 5.51
CA ILE A 194 1.88 -15.33 5.80
C ILE A 194 1.44 -16.16 4.59
N MET A 195 1.52 -15.61 3.36
CA MET A 195 1.24 -16.37 2.14
C MET A 195 2.24 -17.54 1.98
N LEU A 196 3.51 -17.32 2.28
CA LEU A 196 4.54 -18.36 2.28
C LEU A 196 4.25 -19.45 3.33
N ILE A 197 3.76 -19.11 4.51
CA ILE A 197 3.34 -20.07 5.53
C ILE A 197 2.07 -20.83 5.09
N ARG A 198 1.11 -20.13 4.50
CA ARG A 198 -0.18 -20.66 4.07
C ARG A 198 -0.07 -21.66 2.92
N SER A 199 0.92 -21.49 2.06
CA SER A 199 1.18 -22.45 0.96
C SER A 199 1.45 -23.87 1.44
N GLY A 200 2.00 -24.02 2.66
CA GLY A 200 2.26 -25.31 3.29
C GLY A 200 3.43 -26.11 2.71
N THR A 201 4.14 -25.61 1.71
CA THR A 201 5.26 -26.30 1.06
C THR A 201 6.61 -25.97 1.73
N GLU A 202 7.54 -26.92 1.76
CA GLU A 202 8.90 -26.66 2.28
C GLU A 202 9.65 -25.67 1.41
N GLU A 203 9.44 -25.67 0.10
CA GLU A 203 10.01 -24.70 -0.84
C GLU A 203 9.64 -23.27 -0.43
N ASN A 204 8.37 -23.01 -0.19
CA ASN A 204 7.93 -21.66 0.20
C ASN A 204 8.33 -21.30 1.65
N LEU A 205 8.49 -22.28 2.52
CA LEU A 205 9.09 -22.03 3.84
C LEU A 205 10.58 -21.67 3.73
N GLU A 206 11.31 -22.21 2.75
CA GLU A 206 12.69 -21.77 2.48
C GLU A 206 12.68 -20.34 1.91
N LYS A 207 11.84 -20.04 0.93
CA LYS A 207 11.68 -18.65 0.42
C LYS A 207 11.36 -17.66 1.54
N LYS A 208 10.58 -18.07 2.56
CA LYS A 208 10.36 -17.25 3.76
C LYS A 208 11.68 -16.99 4.51
N ARG A 209 12.49 -18.02 4.75
CA ARG A 209 13.79 -17.89 5.43
C ARG A 209 14.72 -16.97 4.65
N GLU A 210 14.76 -17.11 3.33
CA GLU A 210 15.54 -16.27 2.42
C GLU A 210 15.10 -14.82 2.43
N LEU A 211 13.79 -14.53 2.40
CA LEU A 211 13.28 -13.15 2.50
C LEU A 211 13.74 -12.48 3.79
N TRP A 212 13.61 -13.17 4.93
CA TRP A 212 14.02 -12.59 6.22
C TRP A 212 15.55 -12.48 6.35
N ARG A 213 16.32 -13.39 5.74
CA ARG A 213 17.78 -13.30 5.63
C ARG A 213 18.17 -12.08 4.79
N TYR A 214 17.55 -11.91 3.63
CA TYR A 214 17.75 -10.75 2.77
C TYR A 214 17.54 -9.42 3.51
N ILE A 215 16.42 -9.28 4.23
CA ILE A 215 16.14 -8.08 5.03
C ILE A 215 17.23 -7.86 6.09
N LYS A 216 17.67 -8.91 6.75
CA LYS A 216 18.73 -8.86 7.77
C LYS A 216 20.08 -8.42 7.20
N GLU A 217 20.46 -8.95 6.05
CA GLU A 217 21.70 -8.62 5.36
C GLU A 217 21.69 -7.19 4.80
N LYS A 218 20.54 -6.75 4.33
CA LYS A 218 20.34 -5.40 3.79
C LYS A 218 20.37 -4.32 4.86
N ASP A 219 19.61 -4.51 5.94
CA ASP A 219 19.52 -3.57 7.07
C ASP A 219 19.19 -4.32 8.35
N LEU A 220 20.20 -4.54 9.20
CA LEU A 220 20.04 -5.23 10.47
C LEU A 220 19.09 -4.52 11.44
N ARG A 221 19.09 -3.17 11.42
CA ARG A 221 18.20 -2.36 12.25
C ARG A 221 16.75 -2.50 11.82
N LEU A 222 16.50 -2.45 10.50
CA LEU A 222 15.19 -2.70 9.91
C LEU A 222 14.69 -4.11 10.27
N PHE A 223 15.55 -5.12 10.12
CA PHE A 223 15.23 -6.49 10.49
C PHE A 223 14.76 -6.61 11.94
N HIS A 224 15.52 -6.07 12.88
CA HIS A 224 15.15 -6.11 14.30
C HIS A 224 13.84 -5.37 14.56
N HIS A 225 13.62 -4.23 13.92
CA HIS A 225 12.42 -3.44 14.07
C HIS A 225 11.17 -4.16 13.53
N LEU A 226 11.27 -4.78 12.36
CA LEU A 226 10.20 -5.61 11.78
C LEU A 226 9.91 -6.86 12.63
N ARG A 227 10.97 -7.50 13.19
CA ARG A 227 10.84 -8.71 14.02
C ARG A 227 10.26 -8.43 15.41
N ALA A 228 10.60 -7.30 16.03
CA ALA A 228 10.17 -6.94 17.38
C ALA A 228 8.69 -6.53 17.47
N GLY A 229 8.09 -6.12 16.34
CA GLY A 229 6.67 -5.80 16.27
C GLY A 229 5.76 -7.01 16.52
N ILE A 230 4.54 -6.77 16.99
CA ILE A 230 3.55 -7.85 17.26
C ILE A 230 3.34 -8.70 16.00
N LEU A 231 3.17 -8.06 14.84
CA LEU A 231 2.96 -8.74 13.56
C LEU A 231 4.19 -9.58 13.17
N GLY A 232 5.37 -8.98 13.19
CA GLY A 232 6.61 -9.66 12.85
C GLY A 232 6.92 -10.83 13.77
N ASN A 233 6.70 -10.65 15.06
CA ASN A 233 6.90 -11.70 16.06
C ASN A 233 5.96 -12.89 15.83
N THR A 234 4.67 -12.60 15.65
CA THR A 234 3.65 -13.62 15.38
C THR A 234 3.95 -14.41 14.10
N MET A 235 4.37 -13.75 13.03
CA MET A 235 4.67 -14.40 11.73
C MET A 235 5.97 -15.21 11.74
N ASN A 236 6.78 -15.10 12.78
CA ASN A 236 8.08 -15.78 12.87
C ASN A 236 8.21 -16.72 14.08
N LEU A 237 7.11 -17.14 14.64
CA LEU A 237 7.10 -18.17 15.69
C LEU A 237 7.70 -19.48 15.16
N PRO A 238 8.52 -20.18 15.98
CA PRO A 238 9.24 -21.38 15.54
C PRO A 238 8.33 -22.61 15.41
N GLY A 239 8.75 -23.55 14.57
CA GLY A 239 8.17 -24.86 14.44
C GLY A 239 6.75 -24.91 13.84
N LYS A 240 6.19 -26.11 13.78
CA LYS A 240 4.84 -26.34 13.24
C LYS A 240 3.74 -25.69 14.09
N GLY A 241 3.91 -25.68 15.41
CA GLY A 241 2.97 -25.02 16.34
C GLY A 241 2.92 -23.52 16.15
N GLY A 242 4.08 -22.87 16.03
CA GLY A 242 4.17 -21.43 15.76
C GLY A 242 3.49 -21.03 14.44
N ARG A 243 3.66 -21.82 13.38
CA ARG A 243 2.97 -21.58 12.11
C ARG A 243 1.44 -21.67 12.22
N LYS A 244 0.92 -22.63 13.03
CA LYS A 244 -0.53 -22.73 13.28
C LYS A 244 -1.06 -21.48 13.98
N ILE A 245 -0.32 -20.94 14.94
CA ILE A 245 -0.67 -19.67 15.63
C ILE A 245 -0.67 -18.51 14.64
N SER A 246 0.36 -18.39 13.79
CA SER A 246 0.44 -17.35 12.74
C SER A 246 -0.79 -17.40 11.82
N VAL A 247 -1.17 -18.59 11.37
CA VAL A 247 -2.35 -18.78 10.50
C VAL A 247 -3.65 -18.44 11.23
N ALA A 248 -3.79 -18.82 12.50
CA ALA A 248 -4.98 -18.49 13.29
C ALA A 248 -5.11 -16.97 13.49
N ALA A 249 -4.02 -16.28 13.83
CA ALA A 249 -3.98 -14.83 13.97
C ALA A 249 -4.34 -14.12 12.65
N TYR A 250 -3.82 -14.60 11.51
CA TYR A 250 -4.17 -14.07 10.19
C TYR A 250 -5.67 -14.22 9.88
N LYS A 251 -6.23 -15.42 10.09
CA LYS A 251 -7.68 -15.66 9.89
C LYS A 251 -8.55 -14.76 10.76
N LEU A 252 -8.12 -14.50 12.00
CA LEU A 252 -8.82 -13.59 12.89
C LEU A 252 -8.75 -12.14 12.35
N SER A 253 -7.58 -11.68 11.89
CA SER A 253 -7.42 -10.35 11.32
C SER A 253 -8.26 -10.15 10.05
N GLN A 254 -8.39 -11.17 9.20
CA GLN A 254 -9.27 -11.11 8.02
C GLN A 254 -10.74 -10.84 8.40
N LYS A 255 -11.24 -11.51 9.47
CA LYS A 255 -12.60 -11.29 9.95
C LYS A 255 -12.83 -9.89 10.51
N VAL A 256 -11.82 -9.32 11.19
CA VAL A 256 -11.91 -7.98 11.81
C VAL A 256 -11.78 -6.87 10.77
N VAL A 257 -10.87 -7.03 9.82
CA VAL A 257 -10.59 -6.00 8.78
C VAL A 257 -11.56 -6.13 7.61
N GLY A 258 -12.20 -7.29 7.43
CA GLY A 258 -13.23 -7.50 6.40
C GLY A 258 -12.65 -7.62 5.00
N PHE A 259 -11.50 -8.28 4.86
CA PHE A 259 -10.97 -8.74 3.59
C PHE A 259 -11.55 -10.12 3.24
N ASN A 260 -12.81 -10.18 2.87
CA ASN A 260 -13.43 -11.38 2.27
C ASN A 260 -14.30 -10.97 1.11
#